data_8b4db5865b1b863fba466b364777d84f
#
_entry.id   8b4db5865b1b863fba466b364777d84f
#
_cell.length_a   1.000
_cell.length_b   1.000
_cell.length_c   1.000
_cell.angle_alpha   90.00
_cell.angle_beta   90.00
_cell.angle_gamma   90.00
#
_symmetry.space_group_name_H-M   'P 1'
#
loop_
_entity.id
_entity.type
_entity.pdbx_description
1 polymer ?
#
loop_
_entity_poly.entity_id
_entity_poly.type
_entity_poly.pdbx_seq_one_letter_code
_entity_poly.pdbx_strand_id
1 'polypeptide(L)'
;THGIAHEVGSIEPGKLADLVLWRPAFFGVKPSLVIKGGMIAQALMGDANASIPTPQPVHSRPMFGSHGRAVKCAVTFVSQAALHNAAVAALGLQKPLVAVKGCRKVTKADMVLNDATPEIEVDPETYVVRADGEHLSCEPATELPLAQRYFLF
;
A
#
# COMPACT_ATOMS: atom_id res chain seq x y z
N THR A 1 2.20 -2.38 12.13
CA THR A 1 0.88 -2.07 12.73
C THR A 1 -0.04 -3.28 12.77
N HIS A 2 -0.13 -4.07 11.71
CA HIS A 2 -1.04 -5.22 11.65
C HIS A 2 -0.47 -6.51 12.24
N GLY A 3 0.78 -6.51 12.70
CA GLY A 3 1.44 -7.66 13.32
C GLY A 3 1.77 -8.81 12.38
N ILE A 4 1.83 -8.57 11.07
CA ILE A 4 2.16 -9.56 10.03
C ILE A 4 3.33 -9.13 9.14
N ALA A 5 4.26 -8.34 9.65
CA ALA A 5 5.43 -7.89 8.89
C ALA A 5 6.33 -9.03 8.38
N HIS A 6 6.18 -10.23 8.92
CA HIS A 6 6.83 -11.44 8.44
C HIS A 6 6.23 -12.02 7.15
N GLU A 7 5.00 -11.59 6.79
CA GLU A 7 4.29 -12.05 5.60
C GLU A 7 4.17 -10.98 4.51
N VAL A 8 4.14 -9.69 4.91
CA VAL A 8 3.86 -8.56 4.02
C VAL A 8 4.67 -7.32 4.43
N GLY A 9 4.68 -6.30 3.58
CA GLY A 9 5.16 -4.95 3.90
C GLY A 9 6.58 -4.64 3.43
N SER A 10 7.29 -5.61 2.87
CA SER A 10 8.58 -5.39 2.20
C SER A 10 8.73 -6.30 1.00
N ILE A 11 9.62 -5.92 0.08
CA ILE A 11 9.92 -6.71 -1.12
C ILE A 11 11.07 -7.66 -0.77
N GLU A 12 10.72 -8.81 -0.22
CA GLU A 12 11.66 -9.83 0.23
C GLU A 12 11.18 -11.22 -0.19
N PRO A 13 12.09 -12.14 -0.54
CA PRO A 13 11.73 -13.52 -0.80
C PRO A 13 11.01 -14.16 0.40
N GLY A 14 9.93 -14.88 0.14
CA GLY A 14 9.12 -15.55 1.17
C GLY A 14 7.92 -14.73 1.65
N LYS A 15 7.82 -13.45 1.29
CA LYS A 15 6.64 -12.63 1.59
C LYS A 15 5.64 -12.63 0.44
N LEU A 16 4.40 -12.28 0.75
CA LEU A 16 3.34 -12.13 -0.26
C LEU A 16 3.72 -11.07 -1.29
N ALA A 17 3.63 -11.43 -2.55
CA ALA A 17 3.88 -10.52 -3.66
C ALA A 17 2.65 -9.62 -3.90
N ASP A 18 2.39 -8.74 -2.92
CA ASP A 18 1.38 -7.69 -2.99
C ASP A 18 2.09 -6.38 -3.33
N LEU A 19 2.05 -5.98 -4.59
CA LEU A 19 2.86 -4.90 -5.14
C LEU A 19 1.98 -3.90 -5.87
N VAL A 20 2.37 -2.63 -5.80
CA VAL A 20 1.76 -1.57 -6.60
C VAL A 20 2.87 -0.86 -7.37
N LEU A 21 2.75 -0.83 -8.69
CA LEU A 21 3.70 -0.15 -9.55
C LEU A 21 3.14 1.22 -9.95
N TRP A 22 3.98 2.23 -9.77
CA TRP A 22 3.65 3.62 -10.05
C TRP A 22 4.59 4.20 -11.10
N ARG A 23 4.05 5.07 -11.93
CA ARG A 23 4.89 6.06 -12.59
C ARG A 23 5.18 7.17 -11.58
N PRO A 24 6.43 7.65 -11.44
CA PRO A 24 6.76 8.65 -10.41
C PRO A 24 5.85 9.88 -10.40
N ALA A 25 5.53 10.40 -11.58
CA ALA A 25 4.63 11.56 -11.73
C ALA A 25 3.19 11.32 -11.21
N PHE A 26 2.81 10.07 -10.97
CA PHE A 26 1.46 9.66 -10.60
C PHE A 26 1.42 8.87 -9.30
N PHE A 27 2.49 8.95 -8.54
CA PHE A 27 2.61 8.25 -7.27
C PHE A 27 1.49 8.63 -6.32
N GLY A 28 0.86 7.63 -5.72
CA GLY A 28 -0.23 7.81 -4.76
C GLY A 28 -1.60 8.10 -5.37
N VAL A 29 -1.69 8.33 -6.68
CA VAL A 29 -2.95 8.72 -7.34
C VAL A 29 -3.46 7.66 -8.30
N LYS A 30 -2.64 7.25 -9.28
CA LYS A 30 -3.04 6.28 -10.30
C LYS A 30 -1.95 5.23 -10.50
N PRO A 31 -2.12 4.03 -9.95
CA PRO A 31 -1.18 2.95 -10.17
C PRO A 31 -1.20 2.49 -11.63
N SER A 32 -0.04 2.14 -12.16
CA SER A 32 0.06 1.50 -13.48
C SER A 32 -0.34 0.03 -13.42
N LEU A 33 -0.02 -0.63 -12.30
CA LEU A 33 -0.27 -2.05 -12.10
C LEU A 33 -0.45 -2.34 -10.62
N VAL A 34 -1.43 -3.17 -10.30
CA VAL A 34 -1.64 -3.72 -8.96
C VAL A 34 -1.50 -5.23 -9.04
N ILE A 35 -0.55 -5.76 -8.28
CA ILE A 35 -0.30 -7.19 -8.16
C ILE A 35 -0.77 -7.66 -6.79
N LYS A 36 -1.51 -8.73 -6.75
CA LYS A 36 -1.99 -9.37 -5.52
C LYS A 36 -1.60 -10.84 -5.50
N GLY A 37 -0.77 -11.21 -4.52
CA GLY A 37 -0.25 -12.58 -4.42
C GLY A 37 0.48 -13.06 -5.67
N GLY A 38 1.21 -12.19 -6.34
CA GLY A 38 1.93 -12.47 -7.59
C GLY A 38 1.08 -12.44 -8.86
N MET A 39 -0.23 -12.15 -8.75
CA MET A 39 -1.12 -12.05 -9.91
C MET A 39 -1.56 -10.62 -10.17
N ILE A 40 -1.68 -10.24 -11.43
CA ILE A 40 -2.19 -8.92 -11.81
C ILE A 40 -3.67 -8.83 -11.43
N ALA A 41 -3.99 -7.97 -10.47
CA ALA A 41 -5.35 -7.70 -10.02
C ALA A 41 -5.99 -6.55 -10.80
N GLN A 42 -5.23 -5.48 -11.06
CA GLN A 42 -5.64 -4.33 -11.87
C GLN A 42 -4.47 -3.84 -12.70
N ALA A 43 -4.75 -3.35 -13.90
CA ALA A 43 -3.78 -2.70 -14.77
C ALA A 43 -4.42 -1.57 -15.58
N LEU A 44 -3.60 -0.63 -16.02
CA LEU A 44 -4.01 0.34 -17.02
C LEU A 44 -4.14 -0.36 -18.37
N MET A 45 -5.31 -0.29 -18.95
CA MET A 45 -5.62 -0.94 -20.23
C MET A 45 -6.52 -0.04 -21.07
N GLY A 46 -6.15 0.16 -22.31
CA GLY A 46 -6.96 0.89 -23.28
C GLY A 46 -7.97 -0.01 -23.96
N ASP A 47 -8.97 0.60 -24.61
CA ASP A 47 -9.90 -0.09 -25.49
C ASP A 47 -9.20 -0.45 -26.82
N ALA A 48 -9.45 -1.66 -27.29
CA ALA A 48 -8.97 -2.08 -28.60
C ALA A 48 -9.62 -1.23 -29.69
N ASN A 49 -8.79 -0.65 -30.55
CA ASN A 49 -9.25 0.12 -31.70
C ASN A 49 -8.35 -0.18 -32.90
N ALA A 50 -8.94 -0.75 -33.94
CA ALA A 50 -8.22 -1.13 -35.13
C ALA A 50 -7.58 0.04 -35.90
N SER A 51 -8.08 1.26 -35.70
CA SER A 51 -7.61 2.45 -36.38
C SER A 51 -6.51 3.22 -35.62
N ILE A 52 -6.24 2.85 -34.37
CA ILE A 52 -5.30 3.56 -33.49
C ILE A 52 -4.22 2.57 -33.00
N PRO A 53 -2.93 2.83 -33.26
CA PRO A 53 -1.84 1.95 -32.81
C PRO A 53 -1.77 1.81 -31.28
N THR A 54 -2.18 2.85 -30.54
CA THR A 54 -2.21 2.85 -29.08
C THR A 54 -3.66 2.80 -28.60
N PRO A 55 -4.06 1.75 -27.87
CA PRO A 55 -5.43 1.62 -27.36
C PRO A 55 -5.81 2.81 -26.46
N GLN A 56 -7.00 3.38 -26.73
CA GLN A 56 -7.55 4.53 -25.97
C GLN A 56 -9.08 4.44 -25.91
N PRO A 57 -9.73 5.02 -24.87
CA PRO A 57 -9.14 5.61 -23.67
C PRO A 57 -8.51 4.57 -22.74
N VAL A 58 -7.53 4.99 -21.92
CA VAL A 58 -6.84 4.11 -21.00
C VAL A 58 -7.45 4.22 -19.61
N HIS A 59 -7.98 3.11 -19.11
CA HIS A 59 -8.61 3.00 -17.79
C HIS A 59 -7.92 1.96 -16.92
N SER A 60 -8.03 2.11 -15.60
CA SER A 60 -7.68 1.03 -14.67
C SER A 60 -8.76 -0.04 -14.72
N ARG A 61 -8.39 -1.25 -15.10
CA ARG A 61 -9.32 -2.38 -15.31
C ARG A 61 -8.95 -3.58 -14.46
N PRO A 62 -9.95 -4.31 -13.90
CA PRO A 62 -9.71 -5.58 -13.25
C PRO A 62 -9.09 -6.60 -14.22
N MET A 63 -8.15 -7.39 -13.69
CA MET A 63 -7.44 -8.42 -14.42
C MET A 63 -7.64 -9.80 -13.79
N PHE A 64 -6.83 -10.77 -14.15
CA PHE A 64 -6.97 -12.17 -13.74
C PHE A 64 -7.08 -12.39 -12.24
N GLY A 65 -6.34 -11.62 -11.44
CA GLY A 65 -6.34 -11.75 -9.99
C GLY A 65 -7.62 -11.28 -9.31
N SER A 66 -8.48 -10.51 -10.00
CA SER A 66 -9.75 -10.03 -9.44
C SER A 66 -10.89 -11.06 -9.49
N HIS A 67 -10.70 -12.15 -10.23
CA HIS A 67 -11.72 -13.20 -10.45
C HIS A 67 -11.54 -14.40 -9.51
N GLY A 68 -11.75 -14.22 -8.21
CA GLY A 68 -11.81 -15.32 -7.25
C GLY A 68 -10.47 -15.81 -6.69
N ARG A 69 -9.36 -15.79 -7.43
CA ARG A 69 -8.05 -16.17 -6.89
C ARG A 69 -7.46 -15.12 -5.97
N ALA A 70 -7.76 -13.85 -6.16
CA ALA A 70 -7.32 -12.77 -5.27
C ALA A 70 -7.84 -12.95 -3.83
N VAL A 71 -8.98 -13.60 -3.66
CA VAL A 71 -9.53 -13.94 -2.33
C VAL A 71 -8.62 -14.91 -1.58
N LYS A 72 -7.96 -15.83 -2.27
CA LYS A 72 -7.00 -16.78 -1.69
C LYS A 72 -5.66 -16.13 -1.32
N CYS A 73 -5.37 -14.97 -1.87
CA CYS A 73 -4.18 -14.19 -1.55
C CYS A 73 -4.40 -13.22 -0.36
N ALA A 74 -5.63 -13.08 0.12
CA ALA A 74 -5.93 -12.37 1.35
C ALA A 74 -5.73 -13.31 2.55
N VAL A 75 -5.37 -12.75 3.70
CA VAL A 75 -5.15 -13.51 4.93
C VAL A 75 -6.24 -13.24 5.95
N THR A 76 -6.48 -14.20 6.85
CA THR A 76 -7.27 -14.02 8.06
C THR A 76 -6.31 -13.88 9.24
N PHE A 77 -6.40 -12.77 9.95
CA PHE A 77 -5.61 -12.52 11.15
C PHE A 77 -6.14 -13.34 12.32
N VAL A 78 -5.24 -14.03 12.99
CA VAL A 78 -5.56 -14.82 14.18
C VAL A 78 -4.53 -14.58 15.28
N SER A 79 -4.85 -14.99 16.52
CA SER A 79 -3.84 -15.05 17.56
C SER A 79 -2.96 -16.30 17.37
N GLN A 80 -1.78 -16.29 17.99
CA GLN A 80 -0.91 -17.47 17.97
C GLN A 80 -1.60 -18.70 18.58
N ALA A 81 -2.40 -18.52 19.64
CA ALA A 81 -3.16 -19.60 20.25
C ALA A 81 -4.25 -20.14 19.33
N ALA A 82 -4.91 -19.28 18.56
CA ALA A 82 -5.95 -19.68 17.63
C ALA A 82 -5.41 -20.51 16.46
N LEU A 83 -4.18 -20.28 16.03
CA LEU A 83 -3.57 -21.02 14.93
C LEU A 83 -3.51 -22.54 15.18
N HIS A 84 -3.36 -22.93 16.43
CA HIS A 84 -3.27 -24.34 16.85
C HIS A 84 -4.59 -24.89 17.44
N ASN A 85 -5.69 -24.11 17.36
CA ASN A 85 -6.96 -24.51 17.93
C ASN A 85 -7.81 -25.29 16.90
N ALA A 86 -8.17 -26.51 17.25
CA ALA A 86 -8.99 -27.38 16.41
C ALA A 86 -10.36 -26.76 16.03
N ALA A 87 -10.94 -25.95 16.92
CA ALA A 87 -12.21 -25.27 16.64
C ALA A 87 -12.07 -24.23 15.53
N VAL A 88 -10.92 -23.54 15.44
CA VAL A 88 -10.63 -22.60 14.35
C VAL A 88 -10.41 -23.34 13.03
N ALA A 89 -9.71 -24.48 13.06
CA ALA A 89 -9.55 -25.33 11.88
C ALA A 89 -10.90 -25.87 11.37
N ALA A 90 -11.81 -26.20 12.28
CA ALA A 90 -13.16 -26.69 11.95
C ALA A 90 -14.07 -25.64 11.27
N LEU A 91 -13.73 -24.35 11.34
CA LEU A 91 -14.49 -23.29 10.66
C LEU A 91 -14.38 -23.34 9.12
N GLY A 92 -13.46 -24.12 8.56
CA GLY A 92 -13.31 -24.28 7.12
C GLY A 92 -12.96 -22.98 6.39
N LEU A 93 -12.21 -22.09 7.02
CA LEU A 93 -11.84 -20.80 6.43
C LEU A 93 -11.00 -20.99 5.18
N GLN A 94 -11.38 -20.32 4.09
CA GLN A 94 -10.72 -20.45 2.79
C GLN A 94 -9.45 -19.61 2.68
N LYS A 95 -9.33 -18.53 3.48
CA LYS A 95 -8.14 -17.68 3.50
C LYS A 95 -7.08 -18.28 4.41
N PRO A 96 -5.79 -18.17 4.05
CA PRO A 96 -4.70 -18.53 4.94
C PRO A 96 -4.81 -17.85 6.29
N LEU A 97 -4.56 -18.59 7.36
CA LEU A 97 -4.53 -18.05 8.72
C LEU A 97 -3.13 -17.55 9.02
N VAL A 98 -2.98 -16.30 9.44
CA VAL A 98 -1.70 -15.72 9.82
C VAL A 98 -1.78 -15.18 11.24
N ALA A 99 -0.91 -15.70 12.11
CA ALA A 99 -0.83 -15.23 13.48
C ALA A 99 -0.19 -13.86 13.58
N VAL A 100 -0.85 -12.91 14.23
CA VAL A 100 -0.29 -11.58 14.51
C VAL A 100 0.83 -11.65 15.53
N LYS A 101 1.90 -10.86 15.31
CA LYS A 101 3.08 -10.78 16.17
C LYS A 101 3.45 -9.32 16.44
N GLY A 102 3.94 -9.04 17.64
CA GLY A 102 4.60 -7.76 17.98
C GLY A 102 3.73 -6.51 18.00
N CYS A 103 2.43 -6.61 17.76
CA CYS A 103 1.56 -5.44 17.56
C CYS A 103 1.39 -4.52 18.78
N ARG A 104 1.71 -4.96 20.01
CA ARG A 104 1.52 -4.15 21.22
C ARG A 104 2.72 -3.30 21.61
N LYS A 105 3.90 -3.61 21.09
CA LYS A 105 5.18 -2.97 21.46
C LYS A 105 5.78 -2.15 20.32
N VAL A 106 5.14 -2.13 19.17
CA VAL A 106 5.65 -1.39 18.00
C VAL A 106 5.46 0.10 18.22
N THR A 107 6.54 0.83 18.06
CA THR A 107 6.61 2.31 18.16
C THR A 107 6.97 2.90 16.80
N LYS A 108 7.01 4.22 16.70
CA LYS A 108 7.47 4.93 15.51
C LYS A 108 8.93 4.57 15.17
N ALA A 109 9.78 4.37 16.17
CA ALA A 109 11.19 3.99 16.00
C ALA A 109 11.41 2.60 15.37
N ASP A 110 10.38 1.74 15.41
CA ASP A 110 10.44 0.41 14.79
C ASP A 110 10.03 0.41 13.31
N MET A 111 9.67 1.56 12.74
CA MET A 111 9.21 1.66 11.36
C MET A 111 10.38 1.69 10.38
N VAL A 112 10.35 0.81 9.39
CA VAL A 112 11.39 0.75 8.35
C VAL A 112 11.32 2.00 7.46
N LEU A 113 12.46 2.69 7.28
CA LEU A 113 12.61 3.91 6.48
C LEU A 113 11.72 5.08 6.90
N ASN A 114 11.13 5.03 8.08
CA ASN A 114 10.28 6.08 8.63
C ASN A 114 10.30 6.07 10.16
N ASP A 115 11.47 5.92 10.74
CA ASP A 115 11.72 5.78 12.17
C ASP A 115 12.04 7.12 12.87
N ALA A 116 12.29 8.18 12.12
CA ALA A 116 12.58 9.49 12.66
C ALA A 116 11.44 10.01 13.57
N THR A 117 11.81 10.51 14.73
CA THR A 117 10.90 11.06 15.75
C THR A 117 11.36 12.47 16.18
N PRO A 118 11.43 13.42 15.24
CA PRO A 118 11.83 14.78 15.57
C PRO A 118 10.80 15.43 16.52
N GLU A 119 11.27 16.31 17.39
CA GLU A 119 10.42 17.20 18.15
C GLU A 119 9.95 18.34 17.24
N ILE A 120 8.64 18.35 16.96
CA ILE A 120 8.04 19.33 16.06
C ILE A 120 7.36 20.42 16.87
N GLU A 121 7.79 21.66 16.64
CA GLU A 121 7.18 22.87 17.18
C GLU A 121 6.52 23.65 16.04
N VAL A 122 5.29 24.10 16.27
CA VAL A 122 4.55 24.96 15.33
C VAL A 122 4.09 26.20 16.07
N ASP A 123 4.54 27.36 15.60
CA ASP A 123 4.03 28.64 16.09
C ASP A 123 2.63 28.89 15.54
N PRO A 124 1.59 29.05 16.40
CA PRO A 124 0.21 29.19 15.93
C PRO A 124 -0.09 30.56 15.30
N GLU A 125 0.75 31.56 15.51
CA GLU A 125 0.54 32.92 14.99
C GLU A 125 1.28 33.11 13.65
N THR A 126 2.54 32.65 13.59
CA THR A 126 3.40 32.85 12.41
C THR A 126 3.46 31.65 11.49
N TYR A 127 2.95 30.49 11.94
CA TYR A 127 3.03 29.19 11.26
C TYR A 127 4.46 28.71 10.98
N VAL A 128 5.44 29.27 11.72
CA VAL A 128 6.80 28.79 11.65
C VAL A 128 6.90 27.39 12.23
N VAL A 129 7.47 26.47 11.46
CA VAL A 129 7.68 25.07 11.87
C VAL A 129 9.15 24.84 12.18
N ARG A 130 9.43 24.23 13.34
CA ARG A 130 10.77 23.77 13.71
C ARG A 130 10.76 22.27 13.96
N ALA A 131 11.85 21.61 13.60
CA ALA A 131 12.11 20.22 13.93
C ALA A 131 13.44 20.17 14.68
N ASP A 132 13.42 19.66 15.92
CA ASP A 132 14.59 19.61 16.81
C ASP A 132 15.28 21.01 16.95
N GLY A 133 14.46 22.07 16.97
CA GLY A 133 14.93 23.47 17.01
C GLY A 133 15.36 24.07 15.69
N GLU A 134 15.51 23.28 14.63
CA GLU A 134 15.86 23.76 13.29
C GLU A 134 14.62 24.26 12.54
N HIS A 135 14.70 25.46 11.97
CA HIS A 135 13.61 26.03 11.17
C HIS A 135 13.45 25.30 9.85
N LEU A 136 12.28 24.72 9.63
CA LEU A 136 11.92 24.10 8.37
C LEU A 136 11.34 25.14 7.42
N SER A 137 11.98 25.32 6.27
CA SER A 137 11.48 26.16 5.19
C SER A 137 11.61 25.43 3.85
N CYS A 138 10.70 25.71 2.95
CA CYS A 138 10.80 25.29 1.56
C CYS A 138 10.40 26.44 0.64
N GLU A 139 10.95 26.45 -0.56
CA GLU A 139 10.49 27.37 -1.58
C GLU A 139 9.00 27.09 -1.91
N PRO A 140 8.22 28.14 -2.20
CA PRO A 140 6.85 27.97 -2.64
C PRO A 140 6.75 27.04 -3.85
N ALA A 141 5.84 26.08 -3.81
CA ALA A 141 5.64 25.17 -4.91
C ALA A 141 5.10 25.95 -6.13
N THR A 142 5.83 25.91 -7.22
CA THR A 142 5.40 26.49 -8.49
C THR A 142 4.50 25.53 -9.27
N GLU A 143 4.57 24.24 -8.98
CA GLU A 143 3.77 23.18 -9.58
C GLU A 143 3.42 22.12 -8.53
N LEU A 144 2.15 21.73 -8.48
CA LEU A 144 1.66 20.64 -7.64
C LEU A 144 1.30 19.46 -8.55
N PRO A 145 2.26 18.58 -8.86
CA PRO A 145 2.10 17.60 -9.94
C PRO A 145 0.96 16.62 -9.70
N LEU A 146 0.68 16.24 -8.46
CA LEU A 146 -0.38 15.28 -8.15
C LEU A 146 -1.77 15.92 -8.12
N ALA A 147 -1.93 17.11 -7.55
CA ALA A 147 -3.21 17.77 -7.38
C ALA A 147 -3.76 18.38 -8.69
N GLN A 148 -2.87 18.84 -9.59
CA GLN A 148 -3.27 19.56 -10.81
C GLN A 148 -3.47 18.63 -12.01
N ARG A 149 -2.91 17.42 -12.00
CA ARG A 149 -2.91 16.54 -13.17
C ARG A 149 -3.91 15.39 -13.08
N TYR A 150 -4.63 15.29 -11.96
CA TYR A 150 -5.57 14.20 -11.77
C TYR A 150 -6.93 14.67 -11.35
N PHE A 151 -7.86 14.48 -12.27
CA PHE A 151 -9.27 14.38 -11.96
C PHE A 151 -9.58 12.89 -11.78
N LEU A 152 -10.12 12.53 -10.62
CA LEU A 152 -10.44 11.14 -10.25
C LEU A 152 -11.84 10.73 -10.71
N PHE A 153 -12.43 11.45 -11.63
CA PHE A 153 -13.76 11.26 -12.15
C PHE A 153 -13.78 11.27 -13.67
#